data_803276f2177948f162b4233ef4fbcef3
#
_entry.id   803276f2177948f162b4233ef4fbcef3
#
_cell.length_a   1.000
_cell.length_b   1.000
_cell.length_c   1.000
_cell.angle_alpha   90.00
_cell.angle_beta   90.00
_cell.angle_gamma   90.00
#
_symmetry.space_group_name_H-M   'P 1'
#
loop_
_entity.id
_entity.type
_entity.pdbx_description
1 polymer ?
#
loop_
_entity_poly.entity_id
_entity_poly.type
_entity_poly.pdbx_seq_one_letter_code
_entity_poly.pdbx_strand_id
1 'polypeptide(L)'
;MQALNFPKFSFRFKNSENKVSIFDAIRKKFVILQPEEWVRQHCVHYLIEVKGYPKSLINVEKELKINDLKKRYDIVVFNPNGSIHLIVECKAPKIKISQDTFDQVARYNLALKASFLMVTNGLNHYYCVMNFETEKYDFLKDIPDYNTLDFEI
;
A
#
# COMPACT_ATOMS: atom_id res chain seq x y z
N MET A 1 20.12 5.49 -0.52
CA MET A 1 19.09 4.62 -1.11
C MET A 1 18.68 5.11 -2.48
N GLN A 2 18.18 4.20 -3.29
CA GLN A 2 17.75 4.49 -4.65
C GLN A 2 16.61 5.52 -4.68
N ALA A 3 16.68 6.47 -5.63
CA ALA A 3 15.58 7.39 -5.87
C ALA A 3 14.40 6.63 -6.48
N LEU A 4 13.20 6.89 -5.97
CA LEU A 4 11.98 6.27 -6.44
C LEU A 4 11.12 7.28 -7.19
N ASN A 5 10.16 6.79 -7.97
CA ASN A 5 9.21 7.62 -8.70
C ASN A 5 8.08 8.09 -7.77
N PHE A 6 8.47 8.85 -6.75
CA PHE A 6 7.59 9.49 -5.78
C PHE A 6 8.13 10.89 -5.51
N PRO A 7 7.32 11.80 -4.97
CA PRO A 7 7.85 13.04 -4.42
C PRO A 7 8.89 12.76 -3.35
N LYS A 8 9.75 13.73 -3.09
CA LYS A 8 10.73 13.61 -2.01
C LYS A 8 10.03 13.78 -0.67
N PHE A 9 10.26 12.83 0.23
CA PHE A 9 9.74 12.87 1.59
C PHE A 9 10.90 12.91 2.58
N SER A 10 10.64 13.44 3.77
CA SER A 10 11.61 13.44 4.86
C SER A 10 11.46 12.18 5.69
N PHE A 11 12.54 11.43 5.85
CA PHE A 11 12.55 10.21 6.65
C PHE A 11 13.55 10.34 7.78
N ARG A 12 13.30 9.60 8.85
CA ARG A 12 14.23 9.49 9.98
C ARG A 12 14.96 8.17 9.89
N PHE A 13 16.28 8.22 10.01
CA PHE A 13 17.14 7.05 9.94
C PHE A 13 17.90 6.87 11.24
N LYS A 14 18.29 5.63 11.50
CA LYS A 14 19.14 5.27 12.63
C LYS A 14 20.14 4.24 12.16
N ASN A 15 21.43 4.47 12.50
CA ASN A 15 22.49 3.50 12.27
C ASN A 15 22.84 2.79 13.56
N SER A 16 22.86 1.47 13.55
CA SER A 16 23.23 0.66 14.69
C SER A 16 23.83 -0.65 14.20
N GLU A 17 25.02 -0.99 14.70
CA GLU A 17 25.68 -2.26 14.37
C GLU A 17 25.78 -2.53 12.86
N ASN A 18 26.18 -1.51 12.09
CA ASN A 18 26.30 -1.56 10.64
C ASN A 18 24.99 -1.79 9.90
N LYS A 19 23.84 -1.58 10.56
CA LYS A 19 22.52 -1.67 9.96
C LYS A 19 21.84 -0.31 9.95
N VAL A 20 21.20 0.01 8.83
CA VAL A 20 20.40 1.23 8.70
C VAL A 20 18.94 0.86 8.94
N SER A 21 18.28 1.61 9.80
CA SER A 21 16.85 1.48 10.06
C SER A 21 16.16 2.78 9.69
N ILE A 22 14.89 2.68 9.29
CA ILE A 22 14.03 3.80 8.96
C ILE A 22 12.86 3.84 9.95
N PHE A 23 12.48 5.03 10.38
CA PHE A 23 11.35 5.18 11.30
C PHE A 23 10.03 5.02 10.56
N ASP A 24 9.19 4.07 11.02
CA ASP A 24 7.86 3.83 10.49
C ASP A 24 6.84 4.57 11.35
N ALA A 25 6.20 5.59 10.76
CA ALA A 25 5.23 6.43 11.48
C ALA A 25 3.93 5.70 11.85
N ILE A 26 3.61 4.61 11.15
CA ILE A 26 2.41 3.82 11.42
C ILE A 26 2.69 2.81 12.54
N ARG A 27 3.78 2.04 12.41
CA ARG A 27 4.19 1.08 13.45
C ARG A 27 4.86 1.74 14.65
N LYS A 28 5.25 3.03 14.51
CA LYS A 28 5.88 3.84 15.56
C LYS A 28 7.16 3.23 16.10
N LYS A 29 8.00 2.73 15.19
CA LYS A 29 9.30 2.13 15.55
C LYS A 29 10.24 2.20 14.36
N PHE A 30 11.53 2.02 14.63
CA PHE A 30 12.53 1.85 13.58
C PHE A 30 12.48 0.42 13.06
N VAL A 31 12.53 0.27 11.74
CA VAL A 31 12.55 -1.03 11.06
C VAL A 31 13.75 -1.08 10.14
N ILE A 32 14.31 -2.26 9.92
CA ILE A 32 15.49 -2.43 9.06
C ILE A 32 15.14 -1.96 7.65
N LEU A 33 16.02 -1.12 7.09
CA LEU A 33 15.83 -0.56 5.75
C LEU A 33 16.24 -1.59 4.70
N GLN A 34 15.23 -2.26 4.14
CA GLN A 34 15.36 -3.17 3.01
C GLN A 34 14.80 -2.48 1.77
N PRO A 35 15.18 -2.91 0.55
CA PRO A 35 14.65 -2.29 -0.67
C PRO A 35 13.12 -2.25 -0.73
N GLU A 36 12.45 -3.30 -0.33
CA GLU A 36 10.99 -3.34 -0.28
C GLU A 36 10.42 -2.41 0.80
N GLU A 37 11.09 -2.31 1.96
CA GLU A 37 10.69 -1.39 3.03
C GLU A 37 10.81 0.07 2.57
N TRP A 38 11.83 0.38 1.78
CA TRP A 38 12.01 1.70 1.18
C TRP A 38 10.81 2.08 0.31
N VAL A 39 10.33 1.14 -0.50
CA VAL A 39 9.12 1.34 -1.32
C VAL A 39 7.90 1.53 -0.43
N ARG A 40 7.73 0.69 0.58
CA ARG A 40 6.58 0.76 1.50
C ARG A 40 6.52 2.11 2.21
N GLN A 41 7.65 2.60 2.71
CA GLN A 41 7.70 3.89 3.41
C GLN A 41 7.31 5.05 2.49
N HIS A 42 7.73 5.03 1.23
CA HIS A 42 7.31 6.03 0.26
C HIS A 42 5.79 5.95 0.00
N CYS A 43 5.24 4.76 -0.11
CA CYS A 43 3.79 4.60 -0.30
C CYS A 43 3.00 5.18 0.87
N VAL A 44 3.41 4.89 2.10
CA VAL A 44 2.74 5.42 3.29
C VAL A 44 2.77 6.95 3.29
N HIS A 45 3.95 7.54 3.04
CA HIS A 45 4.08 9.00 2.98
C HIS A 45 3.25 9.60 1.85
N TYR A 46 3.21 8.94 0.70
CA TYR A 46 2.40 9.39 -0.43
C TYR A 46 0.91 9.43 -0.06
N LEU A 47 0.42 8.39 0.57
CA LEU A 47 -0.98 8.32 0.99
C LEU A 47 -1.32 9.43 2.01
N ILE A 48 -0.43 9.67 2.95
CA ILE A 48 -0.68 10.68 3.99
C ILE A 48 -0.48 12.10 3.46
N GLU A 49 0.68 12.38 2.87
CA GLU A 49 1.08 13.76 2.56
C GLU A 49 0.54 14.27 1.23
N VAL A 50 0.35 13.39 0.24
CA VAL A 50 -0.15 13.78 -1.08
C VAL A 50 -1.65 13.51 -1.20
N LYS A 51 -2.11 12.36 -0.75
CA LYS A 51 -3.50 11.92 -0.92
C LYS A 51 -4.40 12.21 0.26
N GLY A 52 -3.85 12.65 1.38
CA GLY A 52 -4.63 13.10 2.55
C GLY A 52 -5.26 11.99 3.38
N TYR A 53 -4.81 10.75 3.26
CA TYR A 53 -5.35 9.66 4.05
C TYR A 53 -4.97 9.80 5.52
N PRO A 54 -5.92 9.63 6.47
CA PRO A 54 -5.62 9.69 7.90
C PRO A 54 -4.74 8.52 8.32
N LYS A 55 -3.71 8.80 9.13
CA LYS A 55 -2.84 7.75 9.67
C LYS A 55 -3.61 6.65 10.41
N SER A 56 -4.68 7.03 11.09
CA SER A 56 -5.48 6.10 11.89
C SER A 56 -6.18 5.02 11.05
N LEU A 57 -6.35 5.24 9.75
CA LEU A 57 -6.98 4.30 8.84
C LEU A 57 -5.95 3.44 8.09
N ILE A 58 -4.66 3.74 8.20
CA ILE A 58 -3.60 3.03 7.50
C ILE A 58 -2.97 1.98 8.41
N ASN A 59 -2.89 0.76 7.91
CA ASN A 59 -2.21 -0.35 8.58
C ASN A 59 -1.08 -0.86 7.70
N VAL A 60 0.04 -1.22 8.33
CA VAL A 60 1.23 -1.72 7.64
C VAL A 60 1.50 -3.14 8.12
N GLU A 61 1.87 -4.03 7.21
CA GLU A 61 2.12 -5.44 7.52
C GLU A 61 0.91 -6.09 8.19
N LYS A 62 -0.29 -5.80 7.67
CA LYS A 62 -1.55 -6.24 8.26
C LYS A 62 -1.90 -7.65 7.78
N GLU A 63 -2.09 -8.55 8.74
CA GLU A 63 -2.61 -9.88 8.46
C GLU A 63 -4.12 -9.84 8.34
N LEU A 64 -4.63 -10.37 7.24
CA LEU A 64 -6.07 -10.51 6.99
C LEU A 64 -6.37 -11.99 6.78
N LYS A 65 -7.53 -12.43 7.25
CA LYS A 65 -7.97 -13.81 7.12
C LYS A 65 -9.00 -13.92 6.00
N ILE A 66 -8.75 -14.84 5.05
CA ILE A 66 -9.65 -15.11 3.94
C ILE A 66 -9.91 -16.62 3.93
N ASN A 67 -11.16 -17.06 4.19
CA ASN A 67 -11.55 -18.47 4.12
C ASN A 67 -10.53 -19.40 4.82
N ASP A 68 -10.20 -19.09 6.07
CA ASP A 68 -9.22 -19.80 6.89
C ASP A 68 -7.75 -19.65 6.46
N LEU A 69 -7.49 -18.93 5.36
CA LEU A 69 -6.14 -18.56 4.97
C LEU A 69 -5.80 -17.21 5.56
N LYS A 70 -4.61 -17.14 6.16
CA LYS A 70 -4.06 -15.88 6.67
C LYS A 70 -3.05 -15.36 5.65
N LYS A 71 -3.20 -14.11 5.26
CA LYS A 71 -2.25 -13.45 4.37
C LYS A 71 -1.91 -12.09 4.92
N ARG A 72 -0.62 -11.73 4.88
CA ARG A 72 -0.13 -10.43 5.30
C ARG A 72 -0.02 -9.52 4.08
N TYR A 73 -0.56 -8.32 4.23
CA TYR A 73 -0.53 -7.29 3.18
C TYR A 73 0.38 -6.15 3.60
N ASP A 74 1.08 -5.55 2.62
CA ASP A 74 2.03 -4.47 2.89
C ASP A 74 1.36 -3.25 3.50
N ILE A 75 0.29 -2.79 2.88
CA ILE A 75 -0.49 -1.66 3.38
C ILE A 75 -1.97 -1.95 3.16
N VAL A 76 -2.77 -1.73 4.20
CA VAL A 76 -4.24 -1.81 4.12
C VAL A 76 -4.81 -0.53 4.67
N VAL A 77 -5.66 0.14 3.90
CA VAL A 77 -6.37 1.33 4.32
C VAL A 77 -7.83 0.96 4.53
N PHE A 78 -8.33 1.19 5.74
CA PHE A 78 -9.74 0.93 6.06
C PHE A 78 -10.57 2.17 5.88
N ASN A 79 -11.86 1.97 5.58
CA ASN A 79 -12.86 3.02 5.69
C ASN A 79 -13.25 3.17 7.17
N PRO A 80 -13.82 4.32 7.57
CA PRO A 80 -14.27 4.50 8.95
C PRO A 80 -15.26 3.43 9.42
N ASN A 81 -16.03 2.83 8.50
CA ASN A 81 -17.00 1.76 8.83
C ASN A 81 -16.35 0.37 8.96
N GLY A 82 -15.02 0.28 8.80
CA GLY A 82 -14.30 -0.99 8.93
C GLY A 82 -14.13 -1.79 7.63
N SER A 83 -14.78 -1.39 6.54
CA SER A 83 -14.55 -2.03 5.24
C SER A 83 -13.19 -1.62 4.69
N ILE A 84 -12.67 -2.38 3.73
CA ILE A 84 -11.35 -2.13 3.16
C ILE A 84 -11.48 -1.17 1.98
N HIS A 85 -10.74 -0.05 2.04
CA HIS A 85 -10.72 0.94 0.97
C HIS A 85 -9.64 0.64 -0.07
N LEU A 86 -8.43 0.35 0.38
CA LEU A 86 -7.26 0.19 -0.48
C LEU A 86 -6.34 -0.88 0.06
N ILE A 87 -5.83 -1.71 -0.84
CA ILE A 87 -4.74 -2.64 -0.55
C ILE A 87 -3.56 -2.24 -1.43
N VAL A 88 -2.37 -2.13 -0.84
CA VAL A 88 -1.13 -1.87 -1.56
C VAL A 88 -0.21 -3.07 -1.41
N GLU A 89 0.30 -3.56 -2.53
CA GLU A 89 1.33 -4.58 -2.59
C GLU A 89 2.63 -3.94 -3.08
N CYS A 90 3.67 -4.02 -2.25
CA CYS A 90 4.98 -3.43 -2.53
C CYS A 90 5.99 -4.49 -2.92
N LYS A 91 6.79 -4.19 -3.94
CA LYS A 91 7.91 -5.02 -4.36
C LYS A 91 9.18 -4.17 -4.34
N ALA A 92 10.34 -4.82 -4.22
CA ALA A 92 11.61 -4.13 -4.33
C ALA A 92 11.77 -3.52 -5.73
N PRO A 93 12.55 -2.41 -5.87
CA PRO A 93 12.68 -1.74 -7.17
C PRO A 93 13.20 -2.62 -8.31
N LYS A 94 14.02 -3.62 -8.02
CA LYS A 94 14.55 -4.53 -9.03
C LYS A 94 13.53 -5.56 -9.53
N ILE A 95 12.41 -5.70 -8.85
CA ILE A 95 11.38 -6.69 -9.20
C ILE A 95 10.44 -6.08 -10.24
N LYS A 96 10.35 -6.72 -11.41
CA LYS A 96 9.43 -6.29 -12.45
C LYS A 96 8.02 -6.76 -12.10
N ILE A 97 7.05 -5.85 -12.18
CA ILE A 97 5.64 -6.19 -11.95
C ILE A 97 5.07 -6.72 -13.26
N SER A 98 4.60 -7.97 -13.23
CA SER A 98 4.00 -8.62 -14.38
C SER A 98 2.47 -8.58 -14.29
N GLN A 99 1.80 -8.86 -15.41
CA GLN A 99 0.35 -9.02 -15.43
C GLN A 99 -0.10 -10.13 -14.47
N ASP A 100 0.66 -11.22 -14.39
CA ASP A 100 0.36 -12.34 -13.48
C ASP A 100 0.39 -11.90 -12.02
N THR A 101 1.35 -11.07 -11.62
CA THR A 101 1.44 -10.50 -10.28
C THR A 101 0.17 -9.71 -9.97
N PHE A 102 -0.24 -8.86 -10.90
CA PHE A 102 -1.41 -8.03 -10.74
C PHE A 102 -2.69 -8.87 -10.64
N ASP A 103 -2.83 -9.85 -11.52
CA ASP A 103 -3.98 -10.76 -11.53
C ASP A 103 -4.09 -11.54 -10.22
N GLN A 104 -2.96 -11.94 -9.65
CA GLN A 104 -2.94 -12.65 -8.38
C GLN A 104 -3.46 -11.76 -7.23
N VAL A 105 -3.00 -10.51 -7.17
CA VAL A 105 -3.46 -9.55 -6.16
C VAL A 105 -4.96 -9.28 -6.33
N ALA A 106 -5.40 -9.07 -7.56
CA ALA A 106 -6.81 -8.83 -7.85
C ALA A 106 -7.69 -10.03 -7.46
N ARG A 107 -7.20 -11.24 -7.71
CA ARG A 107 -7.93 -12.48 -7.36
C ARG A 107 -8.13 -12.61 -5.86
N TYR A 108 -7.11 -12.34 -5.06
CA TYR A 108 -7.24 -12.33 -3.61
C TYR A 108 -8.23 -11.26 -3.16
N ASN A 109 -8.27 -10.13 -3.86
CA ASN A 109 -9.15 -9.03 -3.50
C ASN A 109 -10.64 -9.32 -3.73
N LEU A 110 -10.99 -10.29 -4.57
CA LEU A 110 -12.39 -10.67 -4.75
C LEU A 110 -13.03 -11.07 -3.41
N ALA A 111 -12.28 -11.72 -2.53
CA ALA A 111 -12.76 -12.12 -1.20
C ALA A 111 -12.70 -10.95 -0.20
N LEU A 112 -11.70 -10.10 -0.28
CA LEU A 112 -11.52 -8.98 0.65
C LEU A 112 -12.39 -7.77 0.33
N LYS A 113 -12.75 -7.61 -0.94
CA LYS A 113 -13.61 -6.52 -1.44
C LYS A 113 -13.06 -5.12 -1.16
N ALA A 114 -11.75 -4.92 -1.25
CA ALA A 114 -11.18 -3.58 -1.26
C ALA A 114 -11.60 -2.85 -2.54
N SER A 115 -12.00 -1.58 -2.41
CA SER A 115 -12.44 -0.79 -3.57
C SER A 115 -11.31 -0.51 -4.54
N PHE A 116 -10.10 -0.31 -4.02
CA PHE A 116 -8.93 0.05 -4.82
C PHE A 116 -7.76 -0.87 -4.52
N LEU A 117 -6.93 -1.09 -5.55
CA LEU A 117 -5.66 -1.81 -5.44
C LEU A 117 -4.53 -0.95 -5.98
N MET A 118 -3.38 -1.06 -5.35
CA MET A 118 -2.13 -0.50 -5.86
C MET A 118 -1.06 -1.57 -5.79
N VAL A 119 -0.32 -1.74 -6.88
CA VAL A 119 0.86 -2.61 -6.92
C VAL A 119 2.02 -1.74 -7.40
N THR A 120 3.12 -1.73 -6.67
CA THR A 120 4.25 -0.87 -6.99
C THR A 120 5.58 -1.51 -6.61
N ASN A 121 6.61 -1.19 -7.40
CA ASN A 121 8.01 -1.47 -7.04
C ASN A 121 8.78 -0.18 -6.76
N GLY A 122 8.07 0.94 -6.61
CA GLY A 122 8.68 2.25 -6.37
C GLY A 122 9.05 3.01 -7.64
N LEU A 123 9.25 2.31 -8.75
CA LEU A 123 9.58 2.91 -10.05
C LEU A 123 8.37 2.92 -10.98
N ASN A 124 7.56 1.88 -10.89
CA ASN A 124 6.32 1.72 -11.64
C ASN A 124 5.17 1.49 -10.68
N HIS A 125 4.10 2.23 -10.86
CA HIS A 125 2.91 2.16 -10.01
C HIS A 125 1.71 1.78 -10.86
N TYR A 126 0.95 0.80 -10.39
CA TYR A 126 -0.28 0.38 -11.05
C TYR A 126 -1.44 0.52 -10.07
N TYR A 127 -2.45 1.24 -10.48
CA TYR A 127 -3.64 1.52 -9.67
C TYR A 127 -4.87 1.00 -10.37
N CYS A 128 -5.80 0.42 -9.63
CA CYS A 128 -7.08 0.05 -10.23
C CYS A 128 -8.23 0.18 -9.24
N VAL A 129 -9.42 0.32 -9.81
CA VAL A 129 -10.69 0.25 -9.10
C VAL A 129 -11.35 -1.08 -9.42
N MET A 130 -11.93 -1.73 -8.42
CA MET A 130 -12.59 -3.02 -8.56
C MET A 130 -14.07 -2.86 -8.84
N ASN A 131 -14.59 -3.67 -9.75
CA ASN A 131 -16.03 -3.83 -9.96
C ASN A 131 -16.40 -5.25 -9.53
N PHE A 132 -17.09 -5.36 -8.39
CA PHE A 132 -17.41 -6.66 -7.81
C PHE A 132 -18.58 -7.36 -8.50
N GLU A 133 -19.42 -6.63 -9.21
CA GLU A 133 -20.53 -7.23 -9.96
C GLU A 133 -20.02 -8.01 -11.16
N THR A 134 -19.02 -7.45 -11.88
CA THR A 134 -18.43 -8.10 -13.05
C THR A 134 -17.17 -8.90 -12.72
N GLU A 135 -16.67 -8.81 -11.48
CA GLU A 135 -15.41 -9.41 -11.03
C GLU A 135 -14.21 -8.95 -11.89
N LYS A 136 -14.28 -7.70 -12.36
CA LYS A 136 -13.23 -7.09 -13.19
C LYS A 136 -12.67 -5.86 -12.50
N TYR A 137 -11.54 -5.38 -13.01
CA TYR A 137 -10.93 -4.14 -12.52
C TYR A 137 -10.57 -3.24 -13.70
N ASP A 138 -10.59 -1.94 -13.44
CA ASP A 138 -10.19 -0.92 -14.42
C ASP A 138 -8.98 -0.17 -13.88
N PHE A 139 -7.97 0.04 -14.73
CA PHE A 139 -6.78 0.78 -14.35
C PHE A 139 -7.08 2.27 -14.22
N LEU A 140 -6.45 2.88 -13.24
CA LEU A 140 -6.52 4.32 -12.97
C LEU A 140 -5.14 4.92 -13.16
N LYS A 141 -5.10 6.24 -13.40
CA LYS A 141 -3.82 6.96 -13.48
C LYS A 141 -3.19 7.19 -12.11
N ASP A 142 -4.02 7.24 -11.07
CA ASP A 142 -3.59 7.47 -9.70
C ASP A 142 -4.68 7.00 -8.74
N ILE A 143 -4.32 6.86 -7.47
CA ILE A 143 -5.27 6.59 -6.40
C ILE A 143 -6.05 7.88 -6.13
N PRO A 144 -7.38 7.82 -5.94
CA PRO A 144 -8.17 9.00 -5.58
C PRO A 144 -7.71 9.61 -4.25
N ASP A 145 -7.85 10.92 -4.13
CA ASP A 145 -7.61 11.62 -2.87
C ASP A 145 -8.61 11.13 -1.82
N TYR A 146 -8.17 11.16 -0.56
CA TYR A 146 -9.09 10.87 0.53
C TYR A 146 -10.18 11.93 0.56
N ASN A 147 -11.45 11.48 0.59
CA ASN A 147 -12.59 12.37 0.63
C ASN A 147 -13.59 11.82 1.64
N THR A 148 -13.77 12.52 2.76
CA THR A 148 -14.69 12.08 3.82
C THR A 148 -16.14 11.99 3.34
N LEU A 149 -16.52 12.77 2.33
CA LEU A 149 -17.88 12.75 1.79
C LEU A 149 -18.23 11.41 1.14
N ASP A 150 -17.23 10.71 0.61
CA ASP A 150 -17.41 9.40 -0.02
C ASP A 150 -17.82 8.32 1.00
N PHE A 151 -17.61 8.58 2.27
CA PHE A 151 -17.90 7.63 3.36
C PHE A 151 -19.18 7.96 4.12
N GLU A 152 -19.85 9.04 3.80
CA GLU A 152 -21.07 9.50 4.48
C GLU A 152 -22.36 9.07 3.78
N ILE A 153 -22.24 8.47 2.63
CA ILE A 153 -23.37 8.08 1.78
C ILE A 153 -23.87 6.70 2.15
#